data_c94bc7f26254e5116a30a5c65466d074
#
_entry.id   c94bc7f26254e5116a30a5c65466d074
#
_cell.length_a   1.000
_cell.length_b   1.000
_cell.length_c   1.000
_cell.angle_alpha   90.00
_cell.angle_beta   90.00
_cell.angle_gamma   90.00
#
_symmetry.space_group_name_H-M   'P 1'
#
loop_
_entity.id
_entity.type
_entity.pdbx_description
1 polymer ?
#
loop_
_entity_poly.entity_id
_entity_poly.type
_entity_poly.pdbx_seq_one_letter_code
_entity_poly.pdbx_strand_id
1 'polypeptide(L)'
;MSPVLRHWGGGLACFLLTVGLAFGLRMLEWPSWQNPEYRLGGEMLLATHDAYHWVAGAEGFGLAVDHPMARMLRLMADASGLAPAVVAFWFPPALASLVAGIVFLWAWALGSMQAGVAAGLVASMAPGFLGRTLLGYYDTDLVTLFFPLLMTLAPACWAMRYMLLPQMVLRRLRAPAGLAALPGALLPARLRRRRAAP
;
A
#
# COMPACT_ATOMS: atom_id res chain seq x y z
N MET A 1 -11.93 -22.75 13.24
CA MET A 1 -11.35 -21.42 12.98
C MET A 1 -12.47 -20.38 13.02
N SER A 2 -12.35 -19.34 13.85
CA SER A 2 -13.42 -18.34 14.00
C SER A 2 -13.66 -17.57 12.70
N PRO A 3 -14.88 -17.03 12.46
CA PRO A 3 -15.18 -16.22 11.26
C PRO A 3 -14.26 -15.00 11.12
N VAL A 4 -13.85 -14.43 12.25
CA VAL A 4 -12.92 -13.29 12.31
C VAL A 4 -11.54 -13.68 11.78
N LEU A 5 -10.99 -14.80 12.22
CA LEU A 5 -9.68 -15.28 11.75
C LEU A 5 -9.69 -15.60 10.25
N ARG A 6 -10.80 -16.13 9.72
CA ARG A 6 -10.96 -16.37 8.27
C ARG A 6 -10.99 -15.05 7.48
N HIS A 7 -11.66 -14.02 8.00
CA HIS A 7 -11.73 -12.71 7.34
C HIS A 7 -10.35 -12.04 7.28
N TRP A 8 -9.62 -12.02 8.39
CA TRP A 8 -8.27 -11.45 8.45
C TRP A 8 -7.27 -12.27 7.63
N GLY A 9 -7.36 -13.60 7.67
CA GLY A 9 -6.52 -14.49 6.85
C GLY A 9 -6.74 -14.25 5.35
N GLY A 10 -8.00 -14.12 4.93
CA GLY A 10 -8.35 -13.76 3.55
C GLY A 10 -7.83 -12.39 3.14
N GLY A 11 -7.96 -11.41 4.03
CA GLY A 11 -7.43 -10.05 3.80
C GLY A 11 -5.92 -10.03 3.62
N LEU A 12 -5.18 -10.73 4.49
CA LEU A 12 -3.73 -10.85 4.37
C LEU A 12 -3.33 -11.54 3.06
N ALA A 13 -4.01 -12.62 2.69
CA ALA A 13 -3.73 -13.33 1.44
C ALA A 13 -3.97 -12.42 0.21
N CYS A 14 -5.07 -11.66 0.19
CA CYS A 14 -5.35 -10.70 -0.88
C CYS A 14 -4.33 -9.55 -0.91
N PHE A 15 -3.89 -9.05 0.25
CA PHE A 15 -2.83 -8.05 0.36
C PHE A 15 -1.52 -8.57 -0.25
N LEU A 16 -1.07 -9.73 0.18
CA LEU A 16 0.17 -10.35 -0.32
C LEU A 16 0.08 -10.66 -1.81
N LEU A 17 -1.07 -11.12 -2.29
CA LEU A 17 -1.32 -11.33 -3.71
C LEU A 17 -1.20 -10.01 -4.50
N THR A 18 -1.83 -8.94 -4.01
CA THR A 18 -1.78 -7.62 -4.67
C THR A 18 -0.36 -7.08 -4.75
N VAL A 19 0.38 -7.13 -3.64
CA VAL A 19 1.79 -6.72 -3.59
C VAL A 19 2.65 -7.60 -4.48
N GLY A 20 2.47 -8.92 -4.42
CA GLY A 20 3.23 -9.87 -5.24
C GLY A 20 3.00 -9.71 -6.74
N LEU A 21 1.76 -9.49 -7.17
CA LEU A 21 1.44 -9.22 -8.58
C LEU A 21 2.02 -7.87 -9.03
N ALA A 22 1.91 -6.83 -8.21
CA ALA A 22 2.50 -5.52 -8.51
C ALA A 22 4.02 -5.57 -8.62
N PHE A 23 4.69 -6.37 -7.79
CA PHE A 23 6.13 -6.63 -7.87
C PHE A 23 6.46 -7.46 -9.12
N GLY A 24 5.74 -8.55 -9.35
CA GLY A 24 5.94 -9.43 -10.51
C GLY A 24 5.85 -8.68 -11.86
N LEU A 25 4.91 -7.74 -11.97
CA LEU A 25 4.79 -6.90 -13.18
C LEU A 25 6.06 -6.07 -13.43
N ARG A 26 6.71 -5.55 -12.38
CA ARG A 26 7.95 -4.80 -12.49
C ARG A 26 9.14 -5.68 -12.80
N MET A 27 9.06 -6.95 -12.43
CA MET A 27 10.11 -7.93 -12.74
C MET A 27 10.06 -8.43 -14.19
N LEU A 28 9.03 -8.10 -14.97
CA LEU A 28 8.96 -8.49 -16.38
C LEU A 28 10.09 -7.89 -17.23
N GLU A 29 10.68 -6.77 -16.81
CA GLU A 29 11.85 -6.19 -17.49
C GLU A 29 13.17 -6.80 -17.07
N TRP A 30 13.22 -7.61 -16.00
CA TRP A 30 14.45 -8.21 -15.49
C TRP A 30 15.29 -8.94 -16.55
N PRO A 31 14.70 -9.69 -17.50
CA PRO A 31 15.50 -10.34 -18.54
C PRO A 31 16.29 -9.35 -19.40
N SER A 32 15.74 -8.16 -19.67
CA SER A 32 16.44 -7.11 -20.44
C SER A 32 17.69 -6.62 -19.70
N TRP A 33 17.62 -6.50 -18.36
CA TRP A 33 18.74 -6.08 -17.53
C TRP A 33 19.90 -7.10 -17.45
N GLN A 34 19.71 -8.30 -18.00
CA GLN A 34 20.78 -9.30 -18.10
C GLN A 34 21.74 -9.04 -19.26
N ASN A 35 21.39 -8.15 -20.19
CA ASN A 35 22.26 -7.79 -21.32
C ASN A 35 23.55 -7.13 -20.82
N PRO A 36 24.72 -7.49 -21.40
CA PRO A 36 26.00 -6.93 -21.00
C PRO A 36 26.09 -5.40 -21.09
N GLU A 37 25.33 -4.79 -22.00
CA GLU A 37 25.29 -3.34 -22.21
C GLU A 37 24.73 -2.55 -21.01
N TYR A 38 23.94 -3.22 -20.13
CA TYR A 38 23.42 -2.62 -18.89
C TYR A 38 24.31 -2.92 -17.67
N ARG A 39 25.55 -3.33 -17.91
CA ARG A 39 26.52 -3.62 -16.85
C ARG A 39 27.84 -2.90 -17.11
N LEU A 40 28.39 -2.33 -16.06
CA LEU A 40 29.71 -1.71 -16.06
C LEU A 40 30.55 -2.28 -14.89
N GLY A 41 31.68 -2.89 -15.19
CA GLY A 41 32.55 -3.47 -14.16
C GLY A 41 31.88 -4.59 -13.32
N GLY A 42 30.84 -5.25 -13.86
CA GLY A 42 30.04 -6.26 -13.15
C GLY A 42 28.84 -5.73 -12.39
N GLU A 43 28.73 -4.42 -12.23
CA GLU A 43 27.59 -3.75 -11.59
C GLU A 43 26.50 -3.41 -12.60
N MET A 44 25.24 -3.41 -12.15
CA MET A 44 24.11 -3.01 -12.98
C MET A 44 24.04 -1.48 -13.06
N LEU A 45 23.79 -0.96 -14.25
CA LEU A 45 23.55 0.46 -14.45
C LEU A 45 22.21 0.85 -13.82
N LEU A 46 22.10 2.11 -13.41
CA LEU A 46 20.83 2.68 -12.94
C LEU A 46 20.07 3.30 -14.13
N ALA A 47 18.75 3.33 -14.03
CA ALA A 47 17.87 3.75 -15.14
C ALA A 47 17.91 5.27 -15.40
N THR A 48 18.31 6.09 -14.43
CA THR A 48 18.27 7.55 -14.51
C THR A 48 19.51 8.20 -13.91
N HIS A 49 19.84 9.39 -14.39
CA HIS A 49 20.91 10.22 -13.81
C HIS A 49 20.59 10.63 -12.36
N ASP A 50 19.32 10.83 -12.02
CA ASP A 50 18.90 11.16 -10.65
C ASP A 50 19.23 10.04 -9.68
N ALA A 51 19.05 8.78 -10.09
CA ALA A 51 19.43 7.62 -9.29
C ALA A 51 20.93 7.65 -8.94
N TYR A 52 21.80 7.96 -9.90
CA TYR A 52 23.24 8.15 -9.64
C TYR A 52 23.52 9.31 -8.70
N HIS A 53 22.78 10.41 -8.84
CA HIS A 53 22.91 11.56 -7.93
C HIS A 53 22.61 11.17 -6.47
N TRP A 54 21.55 10.38 -6.23
CA TRP A 54 21.21 9.89 -4.91
C TRP A 54 22.21 8.85 -4.38
N VAL A 55 22.73 7.99 -5.24
CA VAL A 55 23.75 7.00 -4.88
C VAL A 55 25.04 7.71 -4.48
N ALA A 56 25.52 8.66 -5.28
CA ALA A 56 26.70 9.47 -4.93
C ALA A 56 26.52 10.17 -3.57
N GLY A 57 25.35 10.76 -3.32
CA GLY A 57 25.03 11.35 -2.02
C GLY A 57 25.03 10.34 -0.88
N ALA A 58 24.55 9.11 -1.10
CA ALA A 58 24.58 8.03 -0.11
C ALA A 58 26.04 7.59 0.20
N GLU A 59 26.92 7.64 -0.76
CA GLU A 59 28.35 7.34 -0.62
C GLU A 59 29.16 8.51 -0.04
N GLY A 60 28.53 9.67 0.17
CA GLY A 60 29.16 10.84 0.76
C GLY A 60 29.76 11.82 -0.26
N PHE A 61 29.37 11.73 -1.53
CA PHE A 61 29.86 12.58 -2.60
C PHE A 61 28.80 13.53 -3.14
N GLY A 62 29.22 14.70 -3.60
CA GLY A 62 28.39 15.66 -4.31
C GLY A 62 27.42 16.45 -3.43
N LEU A 63 26.42 17.05 -4.07
CA LEU A 63 25.47 17.97 -3.43
C LEU A 63 24.32 17.28 -2.67
N ALA A 64 24.12 15.99 -2.92
CA ALA A 64 23.00 15.24 -2.36
C ALA A 64 23.27 14.59 -0.99
N VAL A 65 24.45 14.76 -0.40
CA VAL A 65 24.89 14.04 0.82
C VAL A 65 23.89 14.18 1.97
N ASP A 66 23.32 15.37 2.14
CA ASP A 66 22.36 15.66 3.19
C ASP A 66 20.89 15.51 2.77
N HIS A 67 20.64 15.20 1.52
CA HIS A 67 19.28 15.05 1.01
C HIS A 67 18.58 13.80 1.61
N PRO A 68 17.28 13.87 1.95
CA PRO A 68 16.54 12.74 2.54
C PRO A 68 16.62 11.46 1.74
N MET A 69 16.60 11.53 0.39
CA MET A 69 16.73 10.36 -0.49
C MET A 69 18.08 9.65 -0.32
N ALA A 70 19.18 10.42 -0.30
CA ALA A 70 20.51 9.85 -0.11
C ALA A 70 20.69 9.27 1.30
N ARG A 71 20.16 9.95 2.33
CA ARG A 71 20.17 9.45 3.71
C ARG A 71 19.37 8.17 3.85
N MET A 72 18.17 8.10 3.25
CA MET A 72 17.34 6.89 3.25
C MET A 72 18.07 5.73 2.56
N LEU A 73 18.70 5.99 1.41
CA LEU A 73 19.46 4.98 0.68
C LEU A 73 20.65 4.47 1.51
N ARG A 74 21.40 5.37 2.16
CA ARG A 74 22.51 5.01 3.06
C ARG A 74 22.02 4.13 4.21
N LEU A 75 20.95 4.52 4.90
CA LEU A 75 20.38 3.73 5.99
C LEU A 75 19.97 2.32 5.55
N MET A 76 19.41 2.19 4.35
CA MET A 76 19.03 0.88 3.80
C MET A 76 20.25 0.05 3.40
N ALA A 77 21.29 0.68 2.83
CA ALA A 77 22.55 0.03 2.50
C ALA A 77 23.24 -0.47 3.77
N ASP A 78 23.35 0.36 4.80
CA ASP A 78 23.93 0.00 6.10
C ASP A 78 23.15 -1.16 6.77
N ALA A 79 21.82 -1.10 6.74
CA ALA A 79 20.97 -2.12 7.33
C ALA A 79 21.00 -3.46 6.59
N SER A 80 21.18 -3.44 5.27
CA SER A 80 21.22 -4.65 4.44
C SER A 80 22.62 -5.21 4.22
N GLY A 81 23.67 -4.41 4.44
CA GLY A 81 25.06 -4.74 4.09
C GLY A 81 25.33 -4.75 2.58
N LEU A 82 24.44 -4.17 1.78
CA LEU A 82 24.55 -4.08 0.33
C LEU A 82 25.12 -2.72 -0.09
N ALA A 83 25.79 -2.67 -1.25
CA ALA A 83 26.22 -1.40 -1.82
C ALA A 83 25.00 -0.49 -2.13
N PRO A 84 25.11 0.85 -1.96
CA PRO A 84 24.01 1.78 -2.25
C PRO A 84 23.43 1.64 -3.65
N ALA A 85 24.25 1.40 -4.67
CA ALA A 85 23.84 1.17 -6.05
C ALA A 85 22.92 -0.07 -6.18
N VAL A 86 23.24 -1.15 -5.48
CA VAL A 86 22.40 -2.38 -5.48
C VAL A 86 21.07 -2.11 -4.83
N VAL A 87 21.06 -1.40 -3.70
CA VAL A 87 19.80 -1.02 -3.04
C VAL A 87 18.98 -0.10 -3.94
N ALA A 88 19.60 0.92 -4.55
CA ALA A 88 18.93 1.84 -5.47
C ALA A 88 18.33 1.12 -6.70
N PHE A 89 18.94 0.03 -7.14
CA PHE A 89 18.44 -0.78 -8.24
C PHE A 89 17.17 -1.56 -7.88
N TRP A 90 17.14 -2.23 -6.70
CA TRP A 90 16.04 -3.14 -6.31
C TRP A 90 14.93 -2.49 -5.48
N PHE A 91 15.21 -1.38 -4.82
CA PHE A 91 14.26 -0.74 -3.93
C PHE A 91 13.02 -0.16 -4.63
N PRO A 92 13.11 0.47 -5.82
CA PRO A 92 11.97 1.05 -6.50
C PRO A 92 10.81 0.07 -6.72
N PRO A 93 11.00 -1.11 -7.34
CA PRO A 93 9.90 -2.05 -7.52
C PRO A 93 9.34 -2.58 -6.21
N ALA A 94 10.18 -2.74 -5.17
CA ALA A 94 9.73 -3.20 -3.87
C ALA A 94 8.81 -2.16 -3.19
N LEU A 95 9.24 -0.89 -3.09
CA LEU A 95 8.46 0.18 -2.47
C LEU A 95 7.17 0.46 -3.25
N ALA A 96 7.26 0.52 -4.59
CA ALA A 96 6.10 0.73 -5.44
C ALA A 96 5.04 -0.38 -5.32
N SER A 97 5.48 -1.62 -5.09
CA SER A 97 4.56 -2.73 -4.83
C SER A 97 3.84 -2.59 -3.49
N LEU A 98 4.49 -2.01 -2.49
CA LEU A 98 3.84 -1.66 -1.22
C LEU A 98 2.80 -0.55 -1.38
N VAL A 99 2.95 0.36 -2.35
CA VAL A 99 1.90 1.34 -2.70
C VAL A 99 0.62 0.60 -3.13
N ALA A 100 0.73 -0.44 -3.96
CA ALA A 100 -0.43 -1.27 -4.31
C ALA A 100 -1.09 -1.88 -3.07
N GLY A 101 -0.28 -2.35 -2.10
CA GLY A 101 -0.76 -2.86 -0.83
C GLY A 101 -1.48 -1.80 0.02
N ILE A 102 -0.96 -0.57 0.09
CA ILE A 102 -1.62 0.53 0.82
C ILE A 102 -2.95 0.89 0.17
N VAL A 103 -3.00 0.99 -1.16
CA VAL A 103 -4.25 1.26 -1.90
C VAL A 103 -5.26 0.11 -1.70
N PHE A 104 -4.78 -1.15 -1.68
CA PHE A 104 -5.61 -2.30 -1.29
C PHE A 104 -6.24 -2.09 0.08
N LEU A 105 -5.45 -1.71 1.09
CA LEU A 105 -5.95 -1.49 2.46
C LEU A 105 -7.00 -0.36 2.50
N TRP A 106 -6.77 0.73 1.79
CA TRP A 106 -7.72 1.83 1.65
C TRP A 106 -9.06 1.35 1.05
N ALA A 107 -9.02 0.68 -0.09
CA ALA A 107 -10.22 0.23 -0.78
C ALA A 107 -10.93 -0.90 -0.01
N TRP A 108 -10.18 -1.79 0.66
CA TRP A 108 -10.76 -2.79 1.55
C TRP A 108 -11.47 -2.17 2.75
N ALA A 109 -10.89 -1.15 3.37
CA ALA A 109 -11.52 -0.44 4.49
C ALA A 109 -12.84 0.25 4.08
N LEU A 110 -12.93 0.74 2.84
CA LEU A 110 -14.12 1.41 2.30
C LEU A 110 -15.16 0.46 1.69
N GLY A 111 -14.78 -0.73 1.28
CA GLY A 111 -15.63 -1.61 0.49
C GLY A 111 -15.42 -3.11 0.74
N SER A 112 -14.72 -3.75 -0.17
CA SER A 112 -14.50 -5.20 -0.17
C SER A 112 -13.05 -5.55 -0.52
N MET A 113 -12.66 -6.81 -0.20
CA MET A 113 -11.33 -7.32 -0.58
C MET A 113 -11.13 -7.32 -2.09
N GLN A 114 -12.16 -7.63 -2.87
CA GLN A 114 -12.11 -7.63 -4.34
C GLN A 114 -11.86 -6.20 -4.87
N ALA A 115 -12.58 -5.22 -4.33
CA ALA A 115 -12.33 -3.81 -4.66
C ALA A 115 -10.90 -3.39 -4.26
N GLY A 116 -10.40 -3.89 -3.13
CA GLY A 116 -9.03 -3.70 -2.68
C GLY A 116 -8.00 -4.20 -3.68
N VAL A 117 -8.12 -5.46 -4.12
CA VAL A 117 -7.22 -6.05 -5.14
C VAL A 117 -7.26 -5.25 -6.44
N ALA A 118 -8.47 -4.98 -6.96
CA ALA A 118 -8.61 -4.23 -8.20
C ALA A 118 -8.00 -2.82 -8.12
N ALA A 119 -8.32 -2.06 -7.07
CA ALA A 119 -7.81 -0.71 -6.88
C ALA A 119 -6.28 -0.69 -6.71
N GLY A 120 -5.72 -1.62 -5.92
CA GLY A 120 -4.27 -1.74 -5.72
C GLY A 120 -3.53 -2.02 -7.02
N LEU A 121 -4.02 -2.96 -7.83
CA LEU A 121 -3.42 -3.28 -9.13
C LEU A 121 -3.54 -2.11 -10.10
N VAL A 122 -4.72 -1.50 -10.26
CA VAL A 122 -4.91 -0.34 -11.15
C VAL A 122 -4.00 0.82 -10.76
N ALA A 123 -3.90 1.15 -9.47
CA ALA A 123 -3.01 2.21 -9.00
C ALA A 123 -1.53 1.89 -9.30
N SER A 124 -1.13 0.64 -9.09
CA SER A 124 0.24 0.18 -9.35
C SER A 124 0.61 0.18 -10.83
N MET A 125 -0.38 -0.01 -11.72
CA MET A 125 -0.20 -0.09 -13.16
C MET A 125 -0.43 1.26 -13.86
N ALA A 126 -0.75 2.33 -13.13
CA ALA A 126 -0.88 3.67 -13.72
C ALA A 126 0.40 4.00 -14.51
N PRO A 127 0.31 4.33 -15.83
CA PRO A 127 1.49 4.37 -16.71
C PRO A 127 2.62 5.27 -16.20
N GLY A 128 2.28 6.46 -15.69
CA GLY A 128 3.26 7.39 -15.14
C GLY A 128 3.95 6.86 -13.89
N PHE A 129 3.24 6.16 -13.02
CA PHE A 129 3.81 5.57 -11.81
C PHE A 129 4.60 4.28 -12.12
N LEU A 130 4.04 3.41 -12.97
CA LEU A 130 4.72 2.17 -13.37
C LEU A 130 6.08 2.48 -13.99
N GLY A 131 6.13 3.34 -15.02
CA GLY A 131 7.37 3.66 -15.74
C GLY A 131 8.46 4.31 -14.88
N ARG A 132 8.06 4.99 -13.78
CA ARG A 132 9.00 5.62 -12.84
C ARG A 132 9.33 4.81 -11.60
N THR A 133 8.93 3.54 -11.57
CA THR A 133 9.13 2.65 -10.42
C THR A 133 9.62 1.27 -10.82
N LEU A 134 10.22 1.18 -11.99
CA LEU A 134 10.89 0.01 -12.53
C LEU A 134 12.28 -0.19 -11.89
N LEU A 135 12.98 -1.24 -12.30
CA LEU A 135 14.34 -1.55 -11.82
C LEU A 135 15.30 -0.39 -12.10
N GLY A 136 16.10 -0.04 -11.11
CA GLY A 136 17.11 1.02 -11.24
C GLY A 136 16.56 2.46 -11.27
N TYR A 137 15.24 2.65 -11.15
CA TYR A 137 14.60 3.97 -11.19
C TYR A 137 14.44 4.57 -9.78
N TYR A 138 15.55 4.79 -9.08
CA TYR A 138 15.54 5.36 -7.75
C TYR A 138 15.38 6.88 -7.80
N ASP A 139 14.18 7.38 -7.50
CA ASP A 139 13.83 8.80 -7.57
C ASP A 139 12.80 9.19 -6.50
N THR A 140 12.58 10.49 -6.34
CA THR A 140 11.63 11.09 -5.39
C THR A 140 10.18 10.67 -5.61
N ASP A 141 9.80 10.30 -6.82
CA ASP A 141 8.45 9.85 -7.18
C ASP A 141 7.98 8.65 -6.34
N LEU A 142 8.92 7.80 -5.93
CA LEU A 142 8.65 6.66 -5.05
C LEU A 142 8.07 7.09 -3.70
N VAL A 143 8.69 8.07 -3.07
CA VAL A 143 8.39 8.51 -1.71
C VAL A 143 7.25 9.51 -1.67
N THR A 144 7.08 10.32 -2.72
CA THR A 144 6.01 11.33 -2.83
C THR A 144 4.62 10.72 -2.88
N LEU A 145 4.47 9.49 -3.33
CA LEU A 145 3.20 8.76 -3.31
C LEU A 145 3.08 7.84 -2.09
N PHE A 146 4.15 7.12 -1.75
CA PHE A 146 4.15 6.12 -0.69
C PHE A 146 3.84 6.73 0.69
N PHE A 147 4.62 7.72 1.12
CA PHE A 147 4.48 8.27 2.46
C PHE A 147 3.15 8.98 2.71
N PRO A 148 2.61 9.85 1.84
CA PRO A 148 1.30 10.45 2.06
C PRO A 148 0.17 9.42 2.14
N LEU A 149 0.17 8.40 1.29
CA LEU A 149 -0.83 7.34 1.34
C LEU A 149 -0.74 6.54 2.64
N LEU A 150 0.47 6.21 3.10
CA LEU A 150 0.68 5.48 4.34
C LEU A 150 0.29 6.33 5.55
N MET A 151 0.74 7.58 5.62
CA MET A 151 0.50 8.46 6.75
C MET A 151 -0.97 8.85 6.90
N THR A 152 -1.72 8.91 5.80
CA THR A 152 -3.15 9.21 5.83
C THR A 152 -4.02 7.98 6.11
N LEU A 153 -3.50 6.76 5.92
CA LEU A 153 -4.26 5.51 6.12
C LEU A 153 -4.76 5.35 7.57
N ALA A 154 -3.88 5.52 8.56
CA ALA A 154 -4.22 5.32 9.96
C ALA A 154 -5.30 6.31 10.46
N PRO A 155 -5.16 7.64 10.26
CA PRO A 155 -6.20 8.59 10.65
C PRO A 155 -7.50 8.39 9.85
N ALA A 156 -7.43 7.98 8.58
CA ALA A 156 -8.63 7.67 7.81
C ALA A 156 -9.35 6.42 8.35
N CYS A 157 -8.64 5.35 8.67
CA CYS A 157 -9.22 4.17 9.31
C CYS A 157 -9.84 4.51 10.67
N TRP A 158 -9.18 5.38 11.44
CA TRP A 158 -9.71 5.87 12.72
C TRP A 158 -11.00 6.67 12.51
N ALA A 159 -11.01 7.64 11.61
CA ALA A 159 -12.19 8.46 11.30
C ALA A 159 -13.36 7.59 10.78
N MET A 160 -13.08 6.63 9.87
CA MET A 160 -14.09 5.72 9.36
C MET A 160 -14.71 4.85 10.45
N ARG A 161 -13.96 4.43 11.46
CA ARG A 161 -14.48 3.69 12.60
C ARG A 161 -15.58 4.45 13.33
N TYR A 162 -15.43 5.76 13.50
CA TYR A 162 -16.42 6.60 14.14
C TYR A 162 -17.61 6.97 13.24
N MET A 163 -17.38 7.06 11.93
CA MET A 163 -18.45 7.37 10.96
C MET A 163 -19.30 6.15 10.59
N LEU A 164 -18.67 4.97 10.46
CA LEU A 164 -19.36 3.76 9.99
C LEU A 164 -20.06 2.98 11.11
N LEU A 165 -19.56 3.05 12.36
CA LEU A 165 -20.20 2.38 13.50
C LEU A 165 -21.64 2.82 13.70
N PRO A 166 -22.01 4.13 13.72
CA PRO A 166 -23.40 4.56 13.81
C PRO A 166 -24.25 4.07 12.64
N GLN A 167 -23.72 4.07 11.42
CA GLN A 167 -24.46 3.61 10.24
C GLN A 167 -24.65 2.08 10.23
N MET A 168 -23.67 1.32 10.69
CA MET A 168 -23.80 -0.15 10.84
C MET A 168 -24.85 -0.50 11.91
N VAL A 169 -24.85 0.21 13.02
CA VAL A 169 -25.86 0.08 14.06
C VAL A 169 -27.24 0.44 13.52
N LEU A 170 -27.36 1.56 12.79
CA LEU A 170 -28.62 1.98 12.16
C LEU A 170 -29.10 0.98 11.08
N ARG A 171 -28.19 0.39 10.29
CA ARG A 171 -28.55 -0.65 9.31
C ARG A 171 -29.03 -1.92 10.01
N ARG A 172 -28.38 -2.36 11.09
CA ARG A 172 -28.84 -3.50 11.90
C ARG A 172 -30.20 -3.24 12.55
N LEU A 173 -30.43 -2.00 13.01
CA LEU A 173 -31.72 -1.60 13.58
C LEU A 173 -32.85 -1.51 12.54
N ARG A 174 -32.51 -1.22 11.28
CA ARG A 174 -33.49 -1.19 10.16
C ARG A 174 -33.77 -2.57 9.56
N ALA A 175 -32.93 -3.57 9.80
CA ALA A 175 -33.25 -4.94 9.39
C ALA A 175 -34.40 -5.50 10.22
N PRO A 176 -35.45 -6.06 9.59
CA PRO A 176 -36.64 -6.57 10.30
C PRO A 176 -36.30 -7.56 11.43
N ALA A 177 -35.31 -8.42 11.20
CA ALA A 177 -34.80 -9.37 12.19
C ALA A 177 -34.05 -8.70 13.36
N GLY A 178 -33.37 -7.56 13.11
CA GLY A 178 -32.65 -6.80 14.13
C GLY A 178 -33.56 -6.04 15.09
N LEU A 179 -34.67 -5.54 14.59
CA LEU A 179 -35.73 -4.91 15.40
C LEU A 179 -36.47 -5.94 16.29
N ALA A 180 -36.64 -7.16 15.80
CA ALA A 180 -37.27 -8.23 16.57
C ALA A 180 -36.36 -8.75 17.72
N ALA A 181 -35.03 -8.66 17.57
CA ALA A 181 -34.07 -9.13 18.57
C ALA A 181 -33.71 -8.11 19.65
N LEU A 182 -34.17 -6.86 19.56
CA LEU A 182 -33.87 -5.84 20.56
C LEU A 182 -34.76 -6.02 21.79
N PRO A 183 -34.21 -5.98 23.02
CA PRO A 183 -34.98 -5.84 24.23
C PRO A 183 -35.92 -4.62 24.12
N GLY A 184 -37.17 -4.77 24.54
CA GLY A 184 -38.19 -3.71 24.41
C GLY A 184 -37.77 -2.35 24.99
N ALA A 185 -36.82 -2.34 25.96
CA ALA A 185 -36.25 -1.13 26.54
C ALA A 185 -35.39 -0.28 25.59
N LEU A 186 -34.80 -0.88 24.54
CA LEU A 186 -33.93 -0.20 23.58
C LEU A 186 -34.67 0.27 22.31
N LEU A 187 -35.96 -0.01 22.21
CA LEU A 187 -36.78 0.44 21.08
C LEU A 187 -37.15 1.92 21.24
N PRO A 188 -37.01 2.76 20.20
CA PRO A 188 -37.54 4.12 20.20
C PRO A 188 -39.03 4.12 20.57
N ALA A 189 -39.46 5.12 21.34
CA ALA A 189 -40.79 5.19 21.90
C ALA A 189 -41.93 5.03 20.86
N ARG A 190 -41.75 5.49 19.64
CA ARG A 190 -42.69 5.33 18.52
C ARG A 190 -42.92 3.87 18.09
N LEU A 191 -41.87 3.01 18.19
CA LEU A 191 -41.93 1.59 17.81
C LEU A 191 -42.45 0.70 18.96
N ARG A 192 -42.28 1.14 20.23
CA ARG A 192 -42.89 0.48 21.40
C ARG A 192 -44.41 0.50 21.33
N ARG A 193 -45.00 1.62 20.89
CA ARG A 193 -46.47 1.78 20.79
C ARG A 193 -47.10 0.85 19.74
N ARG A 194 -46.39 0.53 18.65
CA ARG A 194 -46.87 -0.40 17.62
C ARG A 194 -46.87 -1.87 18.05
N ARG A 195 -46.00 -2.27 19.00
CA ARG A 195 -45.97 -3.63 19.57
C ARG A 195 -47.04 -3.86 20.65
N ALA A 196 -47.56 -2.81 21.22
CA ALA A 196 -48.55 -2.86 22.28
C ALA A 196 -50.03 -2.69 21.76
N ALA A 197 -50.22 -2.57 20.46
CA ALA A 197 -51.55 -2.56 19.86
C ALA A 197 -51.96 -4.03 19.56
N PRO A 198 -53.18 -4.45 20.02
CA PRO A 198 -53.68 -5.81 19.80
C PRO A 198 -53.98 -6.10 18.33
#